data_cdaf401c6dbd7c2a1f4b6b2d6a269c4f
#
_entry.id   cdaf401c6dbd7c2a1f4b6b2d6a269c4f
#
_cell.length_a   1.000
_cell.length_b   1.000
_cell.length_c   1.000
_cell.angle_alpha   90.00
_cell.angle_beta   90.00
_cell.angle_gamma   90.00
#
_symmetry.space_group_name_H-M   'P 1'
#
loop_
_entity.id
_entity.type
_entity.pdbx_description
1 polymer ?
#
loop_
_entity_poly.entity_id
_entity_poly.type
_entity_poly.pdbx_seq_one_letter_code
_entity_poly.pdbx_strand_id
1 'polypeptide(L)'
;MVSAATLEKGKGIYMSTCAPCHGDGGKGDGPASKIFKPPPRDHTDAAYMDAISDEELGKTIQMGGVMKGKPLMPSNPQIRDAELRALIAYVRSLSRHAQ
;
A
#
# COMPACT_ATOMS: atom_id res chain seq x y z
N MET A 1 -2.25 -14.69 12.86
CA MET A 1 -0.88 -14.46 12.44
C MET A 1 -0.72 -14.75 10.95
N VAL A 2 0.02 -13.95 10.25
CA VAL A 2 0.18 -14.06 8.79
C VAL A 2 1.40 -14.91 8.48
N SER A 3 1.25 -15.87 7.56
CA SER A 3 2.36 -16.76 7.21
C SER A 3 3.41 -16.02 6.36
N ALA A 4 4.64 -16.56 6.39
CA ALA A 4 5.73 -16.03 5.57
C ALA A 4 5.38 -16.10 4.08
N ALA A 5 4.70 -17.17 3.64
CA ALA A 5 4.28 -17.32 2.25
C ALA A 5 3.29 -16.23 1.84
N THR A 6 2.36 -15.88 2.73
CA THR A 6 1.40 -14.81 2.46
C THR A 6 2.10 -13.45 2.36
N LEU A 7 3.05 -13.19 3.26
CA LEU A 7 3.82 -11.94 3.21
C LEU A 7 4.67 -11.85 1.94
N GLU A 8 5.27 -12.95 1.51
CA GLU A 8 6.08 -12.97 0.29
C GLU A 8 5.22 -12.69 -0.94
N LYS A 9 4.01 -13.26 -0.99
CA LYS A 9 3.05 -12.99 -2.05
C LYS A 9 2.67 -11.51 -2.07
N GLY A 10 2.35 -10.96 -0.91
CA GLY A 10 2.00 -9.54 -0.79
C GLY A 10 3.16 -8.64 -1.20
N LYS A 11 4.38 -9.00 -0.84
CA LYS A 11 5.58 -8.25 -1.24
C LYS A 11 5.72 -8.20 -2.75
N GLY A 12 5.53 -9.33 -3.43
CA GLY A 12 5.61 -9.37 -4.89
C GLY A 12 4.62 -8.42 -5.55
N ILE A 13 3.39 -8.41 -5.07
CA ILE A 13 2.35 -7.51 -5.58
C ILE A 13 2.73 -6.06 -5.28
N TYR A 14 3.19 -5.78 -4.07
CA TYR A 14 3.58 -4.43 -3.67
C TYR A 14 4.70 -3.87 -4.55
N MET A 15 5.73 -4.65 -4.76
CA MET A 15 6.90 -4.21 -5.54
C MET A 15 6.54 -3.90 -6.98
N SER A 16 5.62 -4.65 -7.59
CA SER A 16 5.22 -4.40 -8.98
C SER A 16 4.18 -3.31 -9.13
N THR A 17 3.30 -3.13 -8.13
CA THR A 17 2.11 -2.27 -8.26
C THR A 17 2.22 -0.97 -7.46
N CYS A 18 2.78 -1.01 -6.27
CA CYS A 18 2.77 0.10 -5.33
C CYS A 18 4.12 0.82 -5.22
N ALA A 19 5.21 0.06 -5.26
CA ALA A 19 6.54 0.60 -5.03
C ALA A 19 6.97 1.69 -6.03
N PRO A 20 6.53 1.68 -7.31
CA PRO A 20 6.90 2.78 -8.20
C PRO A 20 6.58 4.16 -7.66
N CYS A 21 5.53 4.29 -6.88
CA CYS A 21 5.15 5.56 -6.23
C CYS A 21 5.54 5.58 -4.76
N HIS A 22 5.20 4.53 -4.02
CA HIS A 22 5.39 4.48 -2.57
C HIS A 22 6.82 4.13 -2.15
N GLY A 23 7.65 3.64 -3.08
CA GLY A 23 9.03 3.25 -2.78
C GLY A 23 9.14 1.83 -2.29
N ASP A 24 10.32 1.23 -2.43
CA ASP A 24 10.57 -0.16 -2.01
C ASP A 24 10.38 -0.32 -0.51
N GLY A 25 10.67 0.71 0.26
CA GLY A 25 10.46 0.70 1.71
C GLY A 25 9.12 1.26 2.15
N GLY A 26 8.28 1.72 1.23
CA GLY A 26 6.95 2.23 1.53
C GLY A 26 6.90 3.65 2.06
N LYS A 27 7.98 4.41 1.94
CA LYS A 27 8.09 5.75 2.54
C LYS A 27 7.53 6.88 1.69
N GLY A 28 6.96 6.58 0.52
CA GLY A 28 6.43 7.58 -0.38
C GLY A 28 7.48 8.19 -1.30
N ASP A 29 8.63 7.56 -1.43
CA ASP A 29 9.80 8.05 -2.15
C ASP A 29 10.13 7.24 -3.41
N GLY A 30 9.13 6.58 -4.00
CA GLY A 30 9.35 5.81 -5.22
C GLY A 30 9.75 6.69 -6.42
N PRO A 31 10.25 6.07 -7.50
CA PRO A 31 10.70 6.83 -8.68
C PRO A 31 9.65 7.78 -9.24
N ALA A 32 8.38 7.40 -9.19
CA ALA A 32 7.29 8.22 -9.71
C ALA A 32 6.74 9.22 -8.69
N SER A 33 7.27 9.27 -7.46
CA SER A 33 6.72 10.10 -6.39
C SER A 33 6.79 11.59 -6.69
N LYS A 34 7.73 12.02 -7.50
CA LYS A 34 7.96 13.44 -7.77
C LYS A 34 6.80 14.13 -8.50
N ILE A 35 5.96 13.36 -9.20
CA ILE A 35 4.81 13.93 -9.91
C ILE A 35 3.59 14.10 -9.01
N PHE A 36 3.64 13.62 -7.76
CA PHE A 36 2.50 13.67 -6.84
C PHE A 36 2.64 14.84 -5.87
N LYS A 37 1.55 15.61 -5.74
CA LYS A 37 1.44 16.69 -4.76
C LYS A 37 0.05 16.65 -4.15
N PRO A 38 -0.09 16.22 -2.88
CA PRO A 38 0.99 15.83 -1.96
C PRO A 38 1.64 14.51 -2.38
N PRO A 39 2.82 14.18 -1.82
CA PRO A 39 3.49 12.93 -2.15
C PRO A 39 2.68 11.70 -1.71
N PRO A 40 2.97 10.50 -2.26
CA PRO A 40 2.32 9.27 -1.83
C PRO A 40 2.48 9.06 -0.33
N ARG A 41 1.48 8.39 0.26
CA ARG A 41 1.48 8.14 1.70
C ARG A 41 2.67 7.28 2.11
N ASP A 42 3.24 7.59 3.27
CA ASP A 42 4.29 6.81 3.91
C ASP A 42 3.66 5.64 4.65
N HIS A 43 3.83 4.43 4.13
CA HIS A 43 3.26 3.22 4.72
C HIS A 43 4.01 2.76 5.97
N THR A 44 5.14 3.39 6.32
CA THR A 44 5.86 3.11 7.55
C THR A 44 5.36 3.95 8.72
N ASP A 45 4.47 4.90 8.46
CA ASP A 45 3.88 5.76 9.49
C ASP A 45 2.83 4.98 10.28
N ALA A 46 3.24 4.46 11.44
CA ALA A 46 2.39 3.60 12.26
C ALA A 46 1.13 4.33 12.75
N ALA A 47 1.25 5.59 13.14
CA ALA A 47 0.10 6.36 13.63
C ALA A 47 -0.96 6.48 12.55
N TYR A 48 -0.56 6.77 11.32
CA TYR A 48 -1.50 6.87 10.21
C TYR A 48 -2.09 5.50 9.87
N MET A 49 -1.23 4.49 9.75
CA MET A 49 -1.68 3.15 9.35
C MET A 49 -2.61 2.52 10.37
N ASP A 50 -2.36 2.75 11.66
CA ASP A 50 -3.23 2.20 12.72
C ASP A 50 -4.61 2.87 12.74
N ALA A 51 -4.72 4.07 12.20
CA ALA A 51 -6.00 4.80 12.17
C ALA A 51 -6.93 4.34 11.05
N ILE A 52 -6.44 3.56 10.08
CA ILE A 52 -7.27 3.07 8.98
C ILE A 52 -7.51 1.58 9.10
N SER A 53 -8.74 1.15 8.77
CA SER A 53 -9.10 -0.26 8.81
C SER A 53 -8.58 -1.01 7.58
N ASP A 54 -8.51 -2.34 7.69
CA ASP A 54 -8.18 -3.18 6.53
C ASP A 54 -9.19 -3.00 5.40
N GLU A 55 -10.47 -2.82 5.74
CA GLU A 55 -11.51 -2.57 4.75
C GLU A 55 -11.26 -1.28 3.98
N GLU A 56 -10.93 -0.21 4.69
CA GLU A 56 -10.64 1.07 4.06
C GLU A 56 -9.38 0.98 3.19
N LEU A 57 -8.36 0.31 3.69
CA LEU A 57 -7.12 0.11 2.95
C LEU A 57 -7.39 -0.68 1.67
N GLY A 58 -8.19 -1.75 1.77
CA GLY A 58 -8.57 -2.55 0.60
C GLY A 58 -9.33 -1.74 -0.43
N LYS A 59 -10.25 -0.91 0.00
CA LYS A 59 -11.01 -0.03 -0.91
C LYS A 59 -10.08 0.95 -1.62
N THR A 60 -9.14 1.52 -0.90
CA THR A 60 -8.17 2.45 -1.49
C THR A 60 -7.33 1.76 -2.57
N ILE A 61 -6.89 0.54 -2.31
CA ILE A 61 -6.12 -0.23 -3.29
C ILE A 61 -6.95 -0.49 -4.55
N GLN A 62 -8.18 -0.96 -4.38
CA GLN A 62 -9.02 -1.36 -5.50
C GLN A 62 -9.58 -0.18 -6.29
N MET A 63 -9.95 0.89 -5.62
CA MET A 63 -10.63 2.03 -6.24
C MET A 63 -9.69 3.19 -6.55
N GLY A 64 -8.46 3.16 -6.05
CA GLY A 64 -7.53 4.26 -6.24
C GLY A 64 -7.75 5.40 -5.28
N GLY A 65 -7.05 6.51 -5.50
CA GLY A 65 -7.03 7.63 -4.58
C GLY A 65 -8.09 8.69 -4.80
N VAL A 66 -8.99 8.50 -5.76
CA VAL A 66 -9.99 9.53 -6.12
C VAL A 66 -10.83 9.95 -4.92
N MET A 67 -11.32 8.97 -4.15
CA MET A 67 -12.17 9.25 -3.00
C MET A 67 -11.42 9.94 -1.85
N LYS A 68 -10.09 9.95 -1.89
CA LYS A 68 -9.26 10.60 -0.88
C LYS A 68 -8.59 11.87 -1.40
N GLY A 69 -9.08 12.41 -2.51
CA GLY A 69 -8.51 13.61 -3.10
C GLY A 69 -7.16 13.39 -3.75
N LYS A 70 -6.83 12.15 -4.11
CA LYS A 70 -5.55 11.80 -4.74
C LYS A 70 -5.79 11.09 -6.07
N PRO A 71 -6.29 11.80 -7.07
CA PRO A 71 -6.73 11.19 -8.34
C PRO A 71 -5.61 10.50 -9.13
N LEU A 72 -4.34 10.81 -8.84
CA LEU A 72 -3.22 10.18 -9.53
C LEU A 72 -2.90 8.78 -9.02
N MET A 73 -3.44 8.37 -7.87
CA MET A 73 -3.27 7.00 -7.41
C MET A 73 -4.16 6.08 -8.24
N PRO A 74 -3.58 5.12 -9.00
CA PRO A 74 -4.38 4.27 -9.88
C PRO A 74 -5.28 3.31 -9.10
N SER A 75 -6.38 2.91 -9.75
CA SER A 75 -7.23 1.86 -9.24
C SER A 75 -6.68 0.49 -9.62
N ASN A 76 -6.91 -0.52 -8.78
CA ASN A 76 -6.43 -1.88 -9.01
C ASN A 76 -7.53 -2.88 -8.67
N PRO A 77 -8.65 -2.87 -9.43
CA PRO A 77 -9.78 -3.76 -9.12
C PRO A 77 -9.48 -5.23 -9.32
N GLN A 78 -8.43 -5.56 -10.08
CA GLN A 78 -8.01 -6.93 -10.31
C GLN A 78 -7.33 -7.56 -9.08
N ILE A 79 -6.84 -6.73 -8.14
CA ILE A 79 -6.26 -7.21 -6.88
C ILE A 79 -7.42 -7.43 -5.91
N ARG A 80 -7.74 -8.69 -5.64
CA ARG A 80 -8.90 -9.04 -4.81
C ARG A 80 -8.70 -10.38 -4.13
N ASP A 81 -9.58 -10.70 -3.20
CA ASP A 81 -9.60 -11.98 -2.47
C ASP A 81 -8.27 -12.26 -1.79
N ALA A 82 -7.68 -13.43 -2.02
CA ALA A 82 -6.45 -13.82 -1.35
C ALA A 82 -5.28 -12.89 -1.66
N GLU A 83 -5.24 -12.37 -2.89
CA GLU A 83 -4.18 -11.44 -3.28
C GLU A 83 -4.31 -10.10 -2.55
N LEU A 84 -5.53 -9.61 -2.40
CA LEU A 84 -5.78 -8.37 -1.67
C LEU A 84 -5.41 -8.55 -0.19
N ARG A 85 -5.79 -9.67 0.41
CA ARG A 85 -5.44 -9.96 1.80
C ARG A 85 -3.93 -10.03 2.00
N ALA A 86 -3.23 -10.66 1.06
CA ALA A 86 -1.77 -10.76 1.13
C ALA A 86 -1.11 -9.39 1.01
N LEU A 87 -1.61 -8.56 0.09
CA LEU A 87 -1.09 -7.20 -0.08
C LEU A 87 -1.33 -6.35 1.17
N ILE A 88 -2.52 -6.40 1.73
CA ILE A 88 -2.84 -5.68 2.97
C ILE A 88 -1.90 -6.12 4.10
N ALA A 89 -1.69 -7.42 4.25
CA ALA A 89 -0.79 -7.93 5.28
C ALA A 89 0.63 -7.40 5.10
N TYR A 90 1.11 -7.36 3.87
CA TYR A 90 2.45 -6.82 3.60
C TYR A 90 2.53 -5.33 3.92
N VAL A 91 1.55 -4.54 3.45
CA VAL A 91 1.52 -3.10 3.73
C VAL A 91 1.52 -2.84 5.24
N ARG A 92 0.73 -3.61 6.00
CA ARG A 92 0.73 -3.50 7.46
C ARG A 92 2.10 -3.78 8.08
N SER A 93 2.84 -4.72 7.49
CA SER A 93 4.17 -5.08 8.01
C SER A 93 5.16 -3.93 7.91
N LEU A 94 4.98 -3.02 6.96
CA LEU A 94 5.92 -1.92 6.73
C LEU A 94 6.00 -0.97 7.92
N SER A 95 4.86 -0.64 8.53
CA SER A 95 4.86 0.25 9.69
C SER A 95 5.44 -0.43 10.94
N ARG A 96 5.39 -1.73 11.01
CA ARG A 96 5.92 -2.48 12.15
C ARG A 96 7.42 -2.69 12.06
N HIS A 97 7.94 -2.82 10.84
CA HIS A 97 9.38 -3.04 10.62
C HIS A 97 10.17 -1.73 10.62
N ALA A 98 9.52 -0.58 10.54
CA ALA A 98 10.16 0.72 10.51
C ALA A 98 10.58 1.22 11.90
N GLN A 99 10.21 0.49 12.92
CA GLN A 99 10.54 0.87 14.30
C GLN A 99 11.88 0.21 14.77
#